data_d89f67c0b963769eef0eb7c5ec97ce0d
#
_entry.id   d89f67c0b963769eef0eb7c5ec97ce0d
#
_cell.length_a   1.000
_cell.length_b   1.000
_cell.length_c   1.000
_cell.angle_alpha   90.00
_cell.angle_beta   90.00
_cell.angle_gamma   90.00
#
_symmetry.space_group_name_H-M   'P 1'
#
loop_
_entity.id
_entity.type
_entity.pdbx_description
1 polymer ?
#
loop_
_entity_poly.entity_id
_entity_poly.type
_entity_poly.pdbx_seq_one_letter_code
_entity_poly.pdbx_strand_id
1 'polypeptide(L)'
;PGITRACIEKFFGKGKPGIIVRLDATNIWRKKPSPKEGYYTQVASVKDAIQLGADAVVTFLLAGYDTDVQEADNLKTLSLIAADAHAHGIPFIVEPLAVQKGANVVRDFEIMRLIVRMASELGADLIKADYPETKKQFEELVSLATVPILVRG
;
A
#
# COMPACT_ATOMS: atom_id res chain seq x y z
N PRO A 1 -2.28 13.24 -8.11
CA PRO A 1 -2.51 14.57 -7.52
C PRO A 1 -3.71 15.32 -8.14
N GLY A 2 -3.91 15.31 -9.47
CA GLY A 2 -4.95 16.11 -10.11
C GLY A 2 -6.39 15.74 -9.72
N ILE A 3 -6.72 14.45 -9.72
CA ILE A 3 -8.05 13.96 -9.31
C ILE A 3 -8.30 14.24 -7.83
N THR A 4 -7.30 14.03 -6.99
CA THR A 4 -7.38 14.30 -5.55
C THR A 4 -7.75 15.76 -5.29
N ARG A 5 -7.10 16.71 -5.98
CA ARG A 5 -7.37 18.12 -5.84
C ARG A 5 -8.83 18.48 -6.17
N ALA A 6 -9.38 17.92 -7.24
CA ALA A 6 -10.78 18.14 -7.62
C ALA A 6 -11.79 17.51 -6.64
N CYS A 7 -11.41 16.41 -5.97
CA CYS A 7 -12.27 15.75 -4.99
C CYS A 7 -12.22 16.42 -3.61
N ILE A 8 -11.07 16.94 -3.19
CA ILE A 8 -10.87 17.55 -1.87
C ILE A 8 -11.85 18.70 -1.63
N GLU A 9 -12.06 19.58 -2.60
CA GLU A 9 -13.01 20.71 -2.48
C GLU A 9 -14.42 20.27 -2.08
N LYS A 10 -14.82 19.03 -2.42
CA LYS A 10 -16.13 18.46 -2.07
C LYS A 10 -16.17 17.77 -0.72
N PHE A 11 -15.05 17.25 -0.27
CA PHE A 11 -14.97 16.38 0.90
C PHE A 11 -14.25 17.01 2.10
N PHE A 12 -13.66 18.18 1.95
CA PHE A 12 -12.97 18.87 3.02
C PHE A 12 -13.96 19.51 4.01
N GLY A 13 -13.67 19.39 5.31
CA GLY A 13 -14.40 20.09 6.36
C GLY A 13 -14.91 19.19 7.50
N LYS A 14 -15.40 19.82 8.55
CA LYS A 14 -15.90 19.14 9.75
C LYS A 14 -17.02 18.15 9.42
N GLY A 15 -16.93 16.93 9.93
CA GLY A 15 -17.91 15.86 9.70
C GLY A 15 -17.78 15.18 8.33
N LYS A 16 -16.72 15.46 7.59
CA LYS A 16 -16.37 14.75 6.35
C LYS A 16 -15.40 13.60 6.65
N PRO A 17 -15.35 12.57 5.78
CA PRO A 17 -14.38 11.49 5.93
C PRO A 17 -12.94 12.01 5.78
N GLY A 18 -11.99 11.35 6.43
CA GLY A 18 -10.56 11.61 6.25
C GLY A 18 -10.11 11.31 4.81
N ILE A 19 -9.10 12.02 4.35
CA ILE A 19 -8.54 11.91 3.00
C ILE A 19 -7.25 11.10 3.06
N ILE A 20 -7.24 9.95 2.39
CA ILE A 20 -6.06 9.12 2.21
C ILE A 20 -5.56 9.30 0.77
N VAL A 21 -4.32 9.76 0.62
CA VAL A 21 -3.71 9.98 -0.70
C VAL A 21 -2.78 8.81 -1.04
N ARG A 22 -3.01 8.20 -2.21
CA ARG A 22 -2.11 7.19 -2.76
C ARG A 22 -0.91 7.85 -3.42
N LEU A 23 0.29 7.40 -3.05
CA LEU A 23 1.54 7.97 -3.54
C LEU A 23 2.15 7.21 -4.73
N ASP A 24 1.57 6.07 -5.09
CA ASP A 24 2.12 5.16 -6.10
C ASP A 24 1.14 4.82 -7.23
N ALA A 25 1.69 4.23 -8.27
CA ALA A 25 0.96 3.63 -9.38
C ALA A 25 1.55 2.27 -9.74
N THR A 26 0.70 1.39 -10.25
CA THR A 26 1.06 0.06 -10.74
C THR A 26 0.16 -0.33 -11.91
N ASN A 27 0.61 -1.26 -12.73
CA ASN A 27 -0.18 -1.80 -13.84
C ASN A 27 -0.80 -3.18 -13.57
N ILE A 28 -0.69 -3.69 -12.35
CA ILE A 28 -1.18 -5.03 -11.98
C ILE A 28 -2.69 -5.24 -12.23
N TRP A 29 -3.46 -4.17 -12.25
CA TRP A 29 -4.90 -4.20 -12.52
C TRP A 29 -5.26 -4.08 -14.01
N ARG A 30 -4.27 -3.84 -14.87
CA ARG A 30 -4.51 -3.64 -16.30
C ARG A 30 -4.81 -4.97 -16.99
N LYS A 31 -6.01 -5.08 -17.60
CA LYS A 31 -6.44 -6.30 -18.29
C LYS A 31 -5.96 -6.36 -19.74
N LYS A 32 -5.90 -5.21 -20.43
CA LYS A 32 -5.52 -5.15 -21.86
C LYS A 32 -4.69 -3.88 -22.15
N PRO A 33 -3.52 -4.01 -22.80
CA PRO A 33 -2.75 -5.24 -22.89
C PRO A 33 -2.34 -5.73 -21.50
N SER A 34 -2.31 -7.04 -21.29
CA SER A 34 -1.84 -7.62 -20.01
C SER A 34 -0.42 -7.17 -19.73
N PRO A 35 -0.08 -6.87 -18.46
CA PRO A 35 1.29 -6.61 -18.07
C PRO A 35 2.16 -7.83 -18.40
N LYS A 36 3.35 -7.60 -18.93
CA LYS A 36 4.35 -8.69 -19.10
C LYS A 36 5.01 -9.01 -17.77
N GLU A 37 5.43 -7.95 -17.07
CA GLU A 37 6.13 -8.08 -15.78
C GLU A 37 5.38 -7.14 -14.85
N GLY A 38 4.73 -6.58 -14.48
CA GLY A 38 4.23 -5.58 -13.57
C GLY A 38 5.25 -4.46 -13.30
N TYR A 39 4.79 -3.36 -12.85
CA TYR A 39 5.65 -2.32 -12.31
C TYR A 39 4.99 -1.67 -11.08
N TYR A 40 5.84 -1.12 -10.26
CA TYR A 40 5.51 -0.18 -9.20
C TYR A 40 6.28 1.12 -9.45
N THR A 41 5.65 2.26 -9.22
CA THR A 41 6.36 3.53 -9.26
C THR A 41 5.71 4.56 -8.34
N GLN A 42 6.53 5.34 -7.64
CA GLN A 42 6.04 6.48 -6.87
C GLN A 42 5.66 7.61 -7.84
N VAL A 43 4.49 8.20 -7.67
CA VAL A 43 3.93 9.28 -8.52
C VAL A 43 3.65 10.56 -7.75
N ALA A 44 3.73 10.54 -6.43
CA ALA A 44 3.57 11.69 -5.56
C ALA A 44 4.47 11.55 -4.32
N SER A 45 4.88 12.66 -3.73
CA SER A 45 5.59 12.67 -2.45
C SER A 45 4.62 12.81 -1.27
N VAL A 46 5.11 12.53 -0.07
CA VAL A 46 4.40 12.80 1.19
C VAL A 46 4.06 14.30 1.29
N LYS A 47 5.00 15.16 0.91
CA LYS A 47 4.79 16.61 0.89
C LYS A 47 3.66 17.04 -0.04
N ASP A 48 3.56 16.43 -1.23
CA ASP A 48 2.44 16.70 -2.15
C ASP A 48 1.10 16.32 -1.52
N ALA A 49 1.04 15.18 -0.82
CA ALA A 49 -0.17 14.74 -0.13
C ALA A 49 -0.57 15.69 1.00
N ILE A 50 0.40 16.13 1.82
CA ILE A 50 0.16 17.11 2.90
C ILE A 50 -0.35 18.43 2.33
N GLN A 51 0.21 18.92 1.24
CA GLN A 51 -0.24 20.15 0.57
C GLN A 51 -1.68 20.04 0.03
N LEU A 52 -2.13 18.81 -0.23
CA LEU A 52 -3.51 18.52 -0.62
C LEU A 52 -4.45 18.36 0.58
N GLY A 53 -3.96 18.45 1.82
CA GLY A 53 -4.76 18.24 3.02
C GLY A 53 -5.04 16.76 3.33
N ALA A 54 -4.12 15.86 2.99
CA ALA A 54 -4.26 14.45 3.31
C ALA A 54 -4.18 14.20 4.82
N ASP A 55 -5.05 13.32 5.33
CA ASP A 55 -5.02 12.82 6.70
C ASP A 55 -4.12 11.58 6.84
N ALA A 56 -3.85 10.88 5.75
CA ALA A 56 -2.92 9.75 5.67
C ALA A 56 -2.40 9.56 4.24
N VAL A 57 -1.31 8.81 4.11
CA VAL A 57 -0.79 8.38 2.81
C VAL A 57 -0.81 6.85 2.69
N VAL A 58 -0.94 6.31 1.47
CA VAL A 58 -0.97 4.88 1.22
C VAL A 58 -0.11 4.50 0.02
N THR A 59 0.59 3.35 0.14
CA THR A 59 1.35 2.73 -0.96
C THR A 59 1.15 1.23 -0.99
N PHE A 60 1.45 0.61 -2.14
CA PHE A 60 1.53 -0.84 -2.26
C PHE A 60 2.89 -1.38 -1.81
N LEU A 61 2.88 -2.48 -1.06
CA LEU A 61 4.00 -3.39 -0.91
C LEU A 61 3.70 -4.62 -1.79
N LEU A 62 4.49 -4.81 -2.83
CA LEU A 62 4.29 -5.89 -3.80
C LEU A 62 5.42 -6.91 -3.67
N ALA A 63 5.09 -8.16 -3.40
CA ALA A 63 6.06 -9.26 -3.32
C ALA A 63 5.64 -10.45 -4.17
N GLY A 64 6.64 -11.21 -4.64
CA GLY A 64 6.45 -12.36 -5.53
C GLY A 64 6.57 -12.04 -7.01
N TYR A 65 7.22 -10.94 -7.35
CA TYR A 65 7.60 -10.63 -8.73
C TYR A 65 8.51 -11.71 -9.34
N ASP A 66 8.56 -11.77 -10.67
CA ASP A 66 9.48 -12.66 -11.38
C ASP A 66 10.96 -12.26 -11.22
N THR A 67 11.23 -11.06 -10.73
CA THR A 67 12.60 -10.54 -10.49
C THR A 67 12.72 -9.88 -9.11
N ASP A 68 13.80 -10.21 -8.40
CA ASP A 68 14.10 -9.65 -7.08
C ASP A 68 14.37 -8.13 -7.12
N VAL A 69 14.79 -7.60 -8.27
CA VAL A 69 15.11 -6.18 -8.43
C VAL A 69 13.86 -5.31 -8.22
N GLN A 70 12.72 -5.71 -8.78
CA GLN A 70 11.47 -4.95 -8.61
C GLN A 70 10.98 -4.95 -7.16
N GLU A 71 11.13 -6.06 -6.47
CA GLU A 71 10.78 -6.17 -5.06
C GLU A 71 11.73 -5.31 -4.19
N ALA A 72 13.02 -5.38 -4.44
CA ALA A 72 14.02 -4.56 -3.75
C ALA A 72 13.80 -3.06 -3.95
N ASP A 73 13.49 -2.62 -5.18
CA ASP A 73 13.18 -1.22 -5.48
C ASP A 73 11.88 -0.75 -4.80
N ASN A 74 10.87 -1.62 -4.73
CA ASN A 74 9.63 -1.33 -4.01
C ASN A 74 9.92 -1.15 -2.51
N LEU A 75 10.64 -2.08 -1.88
CA LEU A 75 11.02 -1.99 -0.47
C LEU A 75 11.82 -0.73 -0.15
N LYS A 76 12.81 -0.40 -0.99
CA LYS A 76 13.59 0.82 -0.85
C LYS A 76 12.70 2.07 -0.91
N THR A 77 11.77 2.11 -1.86
CA THR A 77 10.86 3.25 -2.01
C THR A 77 9.96 3.39 -0.79
N LEU A 78 9.40 2.27 -0.28
CA LEU A 78 8.55 2.29 0.90
C LEU A 78 9.30 2.78 2.14
N SER A 79 10.56 2.34 2.34
CA SER A 79 11.37 2.78 3.48
C SER A 79 11.61 4.29 3.47
N LEU A 80 11.81 4.89 2.30
CA LEU A 80 11.97 6.35 2.16
C LEU A 80 10.65 7.08 2.42
N ILE A 81 9.52 6.56 1.93
CA ILE A 81 8.19 7.12 2.18
C ILE A 81 7.85 7.03 3.66
N ALA A 82 8.13 5.90 4.34
CA ALA A 82 7.90 5.74 5.78
C ALA A 82 8.68 6.79 6.58
N ALA A 83 9.97 6.95 6.28
CA ALA A 83 10.80 7.95 6.95
C ALA A 83 10.27 9.39 6.74
N ASP A 84 9.83 9.72 5.51
CA ASP A 84 9.29 11.04 5.19
C ASP A 84 7.91 11.26 5.85
N ALA A 85 7.04 10.26 5.85
CA ALA A 85 5.74 10.32 6.52
C ALA A 85 5.88 10.54 8.03
N HIS A 86 6.75 9.79 8.69
CA HIS A 86 7.01 9.94 10.12
C HIS A 86 7.65 11.29 10.47
N ALA A 87 8.56 11.78 9.62
CA ALA A 87 9.15 13.11 9.81
C ALA A 87 8.12 14.25 9.75
N HIS A 88 7.04 14.07 9.00
CA HIS A 88 5.95 15.03 8.87
C HIS A 88 4.75 14.74 9.80
N GLY A 89 4.79 13.65 10.56
CA GLY A 89 3.70 13.25 11.48
C GLY A 89 2.41 12.87 10.79
N ILE A 90 2.47 12.36 9.54
CA ILE A 90 1.30 11.88 8.80
C ILE A 90 1.27 10.34 8.80
N PRO A 91 0.12 9.69 9.12
CA PRO A 91 0.01 8.24 9.12
C PRO A 91 0.35 7.60 7.77
N PHE A 92 1.16 6.54 7.81
CA PHE A 92 1.58 5.77 6.65
C PHE A 92 0.85 4.43 6.60
N ILE A 93 0.05 4.21 5.55
CA ILE A 93 -0.69 2.98 5.31
C ILE A 93 0.05 2.16 4.26
N VAL A 94 0.30 0.89 4.54
CA VAL A 94 0.84 -0.06 3.56
C VAL A 94 -0.26 -1.02 3.12
N GLU A 95 -0.41 -1.18 1.80
CA GLU A 95 -1.32 -2.15 1.19
C GLU A 95 -0.50 -3.30 0.58
N PRO A 96 -0.22 -4.38 1.37
CA PRO A 96 0.58 -5.50 0.89
C PRO A 96 -0.21 -6.39 -0.06
N LEU A 97 0.36 -6.73 -1.21
CA LEU A 97 -0.23 -7.62 -2.20
C LEU A 97 0.79 -8.66 -2.68
N ALA A 98 0.38 -9.92 -2.68
CA ALA A 98 1.11 -10.99 -3.33
C ALA A 98 0.85 -10.96 -4.84
N VAL A 99 1.92 -11.00 -5.63
CA VAL A 99 1.86 -11.04 -7.10
C VAL A 99 2.60 -12.25 -7.63
N GLN A 100 2.19 -12.77 -8.77
CA GLN A 100 2.85 -13.89 -9.48
C GLN A 100 2.73 -13.70 -10.98
N LYS A 101 3.66 -14.26 -11.75
CA LYS A 101 3.63 -14.42 -13.21
C LYS A 101 2.97 -13.26 -13.97
N GLY A 102 3.74 -12.27 -14.37
CA GLY A 102 3.22 -11.13 -15.11
C GLY A 102 2.35 -10.19 -14.27
N ALA A 103 2.60 -10.14 -12.96
CA ALA A 103 1.92 -9.27 -12.00
C ALA A 103 0.43 -9.61 -11.74
N ASN A 104 0.05 -10.86 -11.77
CA ASN A 104 -1.26 -11.28 -11.30
C ASN A 104 -1.31 -11.24 -9.78
N VAL A 105 -2.30 -10.57 -9.21
CA VAL A 105 -2.53 -10.59 -7.75
C VAL A 105 -3.07 -11.96 -7.37
N VAL A 106 -2.43 -12.56 -6.36
CA VAL A 106 -2.78 -13.87 -5.83
C VAL A 106 -3.03 -13.80 -4.32
N ARG A 107 -3.77 -14.77 -3.79
CA ARG A 107 -4.00 -14.94 -2.35
C ARG A 107 -3.18 -16.12 -1.83
N ASP A 108 -1.86 -16.05 -2.00
CA ASP A 108 -0.93 -17.01 -1.44
C ASP A 108 -0.69 -16.66 0.02
N PHE A 109 -1.09 -17.55 0.93
CA PHE A 109 -1.06 -17.27 2.36
C PHE A 109 0.37 -17.13 2.91
N GLU A 110 1.33 -17.90 2.39
CA GLU A 110 2.72 -17.78 2.83
C GLU A 110 3.33 -16.43 2.45
N ILE A 111 3.03 -15.95 1.23
CA ILE A 111 3.45 -14.61 0.81
C ILE A 111 2.71 -13.55 1.64
N MET A 112 1.41 -13.72 1.89
CA MET A 112 0.64 -12.78 2.71
C MET A 112 1.21 -12.63 4.12
N ARG A 113 1.62 -13.73 4.76
CA ARG A 113 2.28 -13.70 6.08
C ARG A 113 3.57 -12.88 6.05
N LEU A 114 4.40 -13.13 5.04
CA LEU A 114 5.67 -12.43 4.85
C LEU A 114 5.44 -10.92 4.69
N ILE A 115 4.58 -10.52 3.75
CA ILE A 115 4.39 -9.10 3.41
C ILE A 115 3.66 -8.30 4.49
N VAL A 116 2.77 -8.92 5.28
CA VAL A 116 2.15 -8.28 6.45
C VAL A 116 3.21 -7.98 7.52
N ARG A 117 4.10 -8.92 7.78
CA ARG A 117 5.22 -8.71 8.69
C ARG A 117 6.17 -7.64 8.16
N MET A 118 6.56 -7.72 6.89
CA MET A 118 7.43 -6.73 6.25
C MET A 118 6.82 -5.32 6.32
N ALA A 119 5.52 -5.17 6.08
CA ALA A 119 4.83 -3.89 6.18
C ALA A 119 4.95 -3.28 7.59
N SER A 120 4.80 -4.10 8.63
CA SER A 120 5.00 -3.67 10.03
C SER A 120 6.44 -3.22 10.28
N GLU A 121 7.42 -4.01 9.83
CA GLU A 121 8.86 -3.73 10.02
C GLU A 121 9.33 -2.51 9.22
N LEU A 122 8.68 -2.21 8.09
CA LEU A 122 8.94 -1.01 7.28
C LEU A 122 8.36 0.28 7.88
N GLY A 123 7.64 0.20 8.99
CA GLY A 123 7.11 1.36 9.67
C GLY A 123 5.71 1.78 9.24
N ALA A 124 4.88 0.86 8.78
CA ALA A 124 3.46 1.13 8.58
C ALA A 124 2.79 1.47 9.92
N ASP A 125 1.93 2.48 9.94
CA ASP A 125 1.04 2.78 11.07
C ASP A 125 -0.26 1.97 10.98
N LEU A 126 -0.60 1.51 9.77
CA LEU A 126 -1.78 0.71 9.47
C LEU A 126 -1.54 -0.13 8.22
N ILE A 127 -2.00 -1.37 8.23
CA ILE A 127 -1.91 -2.28 7.09
C ILE A 127 -3.31 -2.49 6.49
N LYS A 128 -3.42 -2.39 5.16
CA LYS A 128 -4.64 -2.71 4.43
C LYS A 128 -4.44 -4.00 3.64
N ALA A 129 -4.78 -5.15 4.23
CA ALA A 129 -4.50 -6.47 3.66
C ALA A 129 -5.74 -7.16 3.07
N ASP A 130 -5.51 -8.10 2.15
CA ASP A 130 -6.55 -9.02 1.71
C ASP A 130 -7.01 -9.92 2.86
N TYR A 131 -8.28 -10.30 2.85
CA TYR A 131 -8.76 -11.37 3.73
C TYR A 131 -8.32 -12.73 3.16
N PRO A 132 -7.64 -13.58 3.94
CA PRO A 132 -7.24 -14.91 3.49
C PRO A 132 -8.46 -15.85 3.39
N GLU A 133 -8.22 -17.11 3.04
CA GLU A 133 -9.31 -18.07 2.83
C GLU A 133 -10.09 -18.41 4.11
N THR A 134 -9.44 -18.38 5.27
CA THR A 134 -10.05 -18.80 6.53
C THR A 134 -9.85 -17.77 7.64
N LYS A 135 -10.78 -17.79 8.60
CA LYS A 135 -10.70 -16.97 9.82
C LYS A 135 -9.41 -17.26 10.61
N LYS A 136 -8.98 -18.52 10.71
CA LYS A 136 -7.76 -18.91 11.40
C LYS A 136 -6.52 -18.27 10.77
N GLN A 137 -6.44 -18.26 9.45
CA GLN A 137 -5.37 -17.57 8.73
C GLN A 137 -5.40 -16.06 8.99
N PHE A 138 -6.58 -15.46 9.06
CA PHE A 138 -6.69 -14.03 9.37
C PHE A 138 -6.24 -13.72 10.81
N GLU A 139 -6.61 -14.54 11.79
CA GLU A 139 -6.13 -14.44 13.17
C GLU A 139 -4.59 -14.53 13.23
N GLU A 140 -3.99 -15.39 12.41
CA GLU A 140 -2.54 -15.49 12.28
C GLU A 140 -1.93 -14.21 11.69
N LEU A 141 -2.49 -13.67 10.61
CA LEU A 141 -2.02 -12.38 10.05
C LEU A 141 -2.08 -11.24 11.08
N VAL A 142 -3.17 -11.17 11.83
CA VAL A 142 -3.32 -10.17 12.91
C VAL A 142 -2.26 -10.36 13.99
N SER A 143 -1.89 -11.60 14.32
CA SER A 143 -0.86 -11.88 15.31
C SER A 143 0.57 -11.53 14.86
N LEU A 144 0.80 -11.51 13.54
CA LEU A 144 2.10 -11.14 12.94
C LEU A 144 2.25 -9.62 12.78
N ALA A 145 1.15 -8.90 12.68
CA ALA A 145 1.16 -7.46 12.56
C ALA A 145 1.37 -6.79 13.92
N THR A 146 2.23 -5.78 13.98
CA THR A 146 2.43 -4.95 15.18
C THR A 146 1.53 -3.71 15.18
N VAL A 147 0.75 -3.52 14.11
CA VAL A 147 -0.14 -2.38 13.88
C VAL A 147 -1.52 -2.88 13.42
N PRO A 148 -2.58 -2.06 13.48
CA PRO A 148 -3.92 -2.47 13.06
C PRO A 148 -3.97 -2.92 11.59
N ILE A 149 -4.80 -3.94 11.32
CA ILE A 149 -5.10 -4.38 9.95
C ILE A 149 -6.52 -3.98 9.57
N LEU A 150 -6.65 -3.35 8.40
CA LEU A 150 -7.91 -3.17 7.69
C LEU A 150 -8.02 -4.21 6.58
N VAL A 151 -9.20 -4.78 6.44
CA VAL A 151 -9.47 -5.71 5.33
C VAL A 151 -9.73 -4.92 4.06
N ARG A 152 -9.04 -5.28 2.99
CA ARG A 152 -9.29 -4.74 1.65
C ARG A 152 -10.57 -5.34 1.09
N GLY A 153 -11.48 -4.49 0.62
CA GLY A 153 -12.71 -4.88 -0.07
C GLY A 153 -12.55 -5.01 -1.57
#